data_0e9703b8f4d8fa727869ac1689437586
#
_entry.id   0e9703b8f4d8fa727869ac1689437586
#
_cell.length_a   1.000
_cell.length_b   1.000
_cell.length_c   1.000
_cell.angle_alpha   90.00
_cell.angle_beta   90.00
_cell.angle_gamma   90.00
#
_symmetry.space_group_name_H-M   'P 1'
#
loop_
_entity.id
_entity.type
_entity.pdbx_description
1 polymer ?
#
loop_
_entity_poly.entity_id
_entity_poly.type
_entity_poly.pdbx_seq_one_letter_code
_entity_poly.pdbx_strand_id
1 'polypeptide(L)'
;NDYIKNKLIPIKTFIFYFIIFIFVKCFIKKKHIKNNNKITLIDVFQTDFYKNKNFEVLTKNNPIKKKNIYFCPTFVIQRNIFQILRIINSIKNSNYIFKEHYLNIIDFLKCFYPRFFHQSLKKKFVNYSKWDLKSVIKEELSELKDYPSMFLARENYYFCKKISQQEIKINKSINWFENQTVDKGWNYGFRKFFPHVRLIGYQGFTHYMQFMNTIPAKHEEKAKIISKEILTIGKAYVKMKKEFFPKLNVKVAPALNYQNIFDKYNKTFTNKILIILSGIKELDKKILDWTFYFLEKNKNQRVMIKAHPILPFENLIENENSKYMKQIITYEGKLNTILKKTHSVICSGPTSATIESLAFNCYLIIPVLEPCDEENIKNLYIKNFLYSFVYNKYDYNKEIQKVFKKKYKLINNSKIKNFLF
;
A
#
# COMPACT_ATOMS: atom_id res chain seq x y z
N ASN A 1 24.60 -8.08 17.03
CA ASN A 1 23.58 -9.11 16.64
C ASN A 1 22.84 -8.83 15.32
N ASP A 2 22.71 -7.56 14.90
CA ASP A 2 22.00 -7.23 13.65
C ASP A 2 22.80 -7.57 12.39
N TYR A 3 24.11 -7.52 12.46
CA TYR A 3 24.99 -7.92 11.34
C TYR A 3 24.83 -9.40 10.96
N ILE A 4 24.76 -10.29 11.96
CA ILE A 4 24.54 -11.74 11.74
C ILE A 4 23.12 -11.97 11.20
N LYS A 5 22.11 -11.30 11.76
CA LYS A 5 20.73 -11.38 11.28
C LYS A 5 20.63 -10.98 9.81
N ASN A 6 21.28 -9.88 9.40
CA ASN A 6 21.26 -9.43 8.01
C ASN A 6 21.91 -10.42 7.04
N LYS A 7 23.00 -11.11 7.44
CA LYS A 7 23.62 -12.16 6.59
C LYS A 7 22.75 -13.39 6.40
N LEU A 8 21.83 -13.67 7.31
CA LEU A 8 20.91 -14.81 7.23
C LEU A 8 19.69 -14.54 6.36
N ILE A 9 19.39 -13.27 6.01
CA ILE A 9 18.22 -12.92 5.20
C ILE A 9 18.21 -13.65 3.85
N PRO A 10 19.30 -13.68 3.06
CA PRO A 10 19.30 -14.41 1.80
C PRO A 10 19.00 -15.90 1.95
N ILE A 11 19.57 -16.54 2.95
CA ILE A 11 19.37 -17.97 3.22
C ILE A 11 17.90 -18.22 3.61
N LYS A 12 17.35 -17.44 4.54
CA LYS A 12 15.94 -17.52 4.93
C LYS A 12 15.02 -17.29 3.72
N THR A 13 15.33 -16.31 2.88
CA THR A 13 14.58 -16.02 1.66
C THR A 13 14.61 -17.22 0.71
N PHE A 14 15.80 -17.81 0.49
CA PHE A 14 15.94 -18.97 -0.36
C PHE A 14 15.09 -20.14 0.15
N ILE A 15 15.25 -20.53 1.42
CA ILE A 15 14.51 -21.65 2.02
C ILE A 15 13.01 -21.40 1.91
N PHE A 16 12.55 -20.20 2.24
CA PHE A 16 11.14 -19.85 2.22
C PHE A 16 10.54 -20.02 0.81
N TYR A 17 11.14 -19.40 -0.22
CA TYR A 17 10.62 -19.48 -1.58
C TYR A 17 10.88 -20.84 -2.22
N PHE A 18 11.92 -21.57 -1.81
CA PHE A 18 12.16 -22.93 -2.27
C PHE A 18 11.07 -23.90 -1.81
N ILE A 19 10.62 -23.77 -0.55
CA ILE A 19 9.47 -24.54 -0.05
C ILE A 19 8.22 -24.24 -0.87
N ILE A 20 7.94 -22.97 -1.15
CA ILE A 20 6.79 -22.58 -1.99
C ILE A 20 6.94 -23.19 -3.41
N PHE A 21 8.12 -23.07 -4.02
CA PHE A 21 8.41 -23.61 -5.34
C PHE A 21 8.14 -25.12 -5.43
N ILE A 22 8.67 -25.88 -4.49
CA ILE A 22 8.47 -27.34 -4.44
C ILE A 22 7.00 -27.66 -4.19
N PHE A 23 6.36 -26.98 -3.23
CA PHE A 23 4.95 -27.24 -2.91
C PHE A 23 4.05 -26.99 -4.12
N VAL A 24 4.23 -25.89 -4.83
CA VAL A 24 3.45 -25.59 -6.04
C VAL A 24 3.72 -26.61 -7.13
N LYS A 25 4.98 -26.98 -7.38
CA LYS A 25 5.36 -27.98 -8.40
C LYS A 25 4.76 -29.35 -8.14
N CYS A 26 4.79 -29.83 -6.90
CA CYS A 26 4.41 -31.19 -6.56
C CYS A 26 2.91 -31.36 -6.25
N PHE A 27 2.29 -30.33 -5.63
CA PHE A 27 0.94 -30.50 -5.05
C PHE A 27 -0.13 -29.64 -5.73
N ILE A 28 0.24 -28.68 -6.57
CA ILE A 28 -0.72 -27.83 -7.26
C ILE A 28 -0.73 -28.16 -8.74
N LYS A 29 -1.90 -28.47 -9.27
CA LYS A 29 -2.05 -28.76 -10.71
C LYS A 29 -1.83 -27.50 -11.54
N LYS A 30 -0.95 -27.58 -12.55
CA LYS A 30 -0.74 -26.50 -13.51
C LYS A 30 -2.03 -26.22 -14.27
N LYS A 31 -2.45 -24.96 -14.27
CA LYS A 31 -3.65 -24.54 -15.00
C LYS A 31 -3.37 -24.47 -16.51
N HIS A 32 -4.19 -25.13 -17.30
CA HIS A 32 -4.10 -25.07 -18.75
C HIS A 32 -4.75 -23.77 -19.25
N ILE A 33 -3.99 -22.93 -19.93
CA ILE A 33 -4.49 -21.74 -20.62
C ILE A 33 -4.70 -22.12 -22.07
N LYS A 34 -5.93 -21.99 -22.57
CA LYS A 34 -6.23 -22.29 -23.98
C LYS A 34 -5.54 -21.25 -24.88
N ASN A 35 -4.70 -21.69 -25.80
CA ASN A 35 -3.87 -20.84 -26.67
C ASN A 35 -4.68 -19.84 -27.54
N ASN A 36 -5.94 -20.13 -27.83
CA ASN A 36 -6.78 -19.30 -28.71
C ASN A 36 -7.39 -18.06 -28.01
N ASN A 37 -7.34 -17.96 -26.70
CA ASN A 37 -7.97 -16.87 -25.95
C ASN A 37 -6.94 -15.82 -25.56
N LYS A 38 -7.18 -14.56 -25.90
CA LYS A 38 -6.45 -13.42 -25.35
C LYS A 38 -6.76 -13.27 -23.86
N ILE A 39 -5.75 -13.35 -23.00
CA ILE A 39 -5.91 -13.29 -21.55
C ILE A 39 -5.46 -11.94 -20.96
N THR A 40 -6.03 -11.62 -19.80
CA THR A 40 -5.53 -10.55 -18.92
C THR A 40 -4.83 -11.20 -17.72
N LEU A 41 -3.59 -10.84 -17.47
CA LEU A 41 -2.85 -11.21 -16.27
C LEU A 41 -2.86 -10.09 -15.25
N ILE A 42 -3.13 -10.42 -13.99
CA ILE A 42 -3.13 -9.47 -12.88
C ILE A 42 -2.16 -9.98 -11.81
N ASP A 43 -1.08 -9.24 -11.58
CA ASP A 43 -0.19 -9.50 -10.45
C ASP A 43 -0.85 -9.01 -9.15
N VAL A 44 -0.85 -9.86 -8.13
CA VAL A 44 -1.53 -9.58 -6.85
C VAL A 44 -0.66 -9.97 -5.67
N PHE A 45 -0.54 -9.08 -4.69
CA PHE A 45 0.02 -9.43 -3.39
C PHE A 45 -1.03 -10.23 -2.62
N GLN A 46 -0.73 -11.50 -2.38
CA GLN A 46 -1.66 -12.38 -1.68
C GLN A 46 -1.31 -12.43 -0.19
N THR A 47 -2.06 -11.71 0.62
CA THR A 47 -1.82 -11.57 2.07
C THR A 47 -2.79 -12.37 2.94
N ASP A 48 -3.98 -12.73 2.44
CA ASP A 48 -5.03 -13.36 3.22
C ASP A 48 -5.59 -14.62 2.58
N PHE A 49 -6.19 -15.49 3.42
CA PHE A 49 -6.91 -16.69 3.03
C PHE A 49 -8.12 -16.42 2.14
N TYR A 50 -8.70 -15.25 2.29
CA TYR A 50 -9.94 -14.88 1.63
C TYR A 50 -9.67 -13.90 0.51
N LYS A 51 -9.94 -14.37 -0.71
CA LYS A 51 -10.40 -13.59 -1.84
C LYS A 51 -9.81 -12.19 -1.84
N ASN A 52 -8.94 -11.95 -2.76
CA ASN A 52 -8.49 -10.60 -3.06
C ASN A 52 -9.70 -9.77 -3.48
N LYS A 53 -10.52 -9.37 -2.49
CA LYS A 53 -11.78 -8.64 -2.69
C LYS A 53 -11.58 -7.43 -3.60
N ASN A 54 -10.38 -6.87 -3.59
CA ASN A 54 -10.00 -5.71 -4.38
C ASN A 54 -10.01 -5.98 -5.88
N PHE A 55 -9.58 -7.17 -6.31
CA PHE A 55 -9.60 -7.54 -7.72
C PHE A 55 -10.85 -8.34 -8.11
N GLU A 56 -11.52 -9.01 -7.18
CA GLU A 56 -12.85 -9.56 -7.45
C GLU A 56 -13.87 -8.48 -7.80
N VAL A 57 -13.72 -7.28 -7.24
CA VAL A 57 -14.58 -6.13 -7.57
C VAL A 57 -14.34 -5.67 -9.01
N LEU A 58 -13.10 -5.74 -9.54
CA LEU A 58 -12.82 -5.52 -10.95
C LEU A 58 -13.62 -6.46 -11.86
N THR A 59 -13.94 -7.65 -11.36
CA THR A 59 -14.66 -8.68 -12.12
C THR A 59 -16.15 -8.73 -11.83
N LYS A 60 -16.62 -8.25 -10.68
CA LYS A 60 -18.06 -8.28 -10.31
C LYS A 60 -18.89 -7.28 -11.11
N ASN A 61 -18.36 -6.08 -11.33
CA ASN A 61 -19.07 -4.96 -11.96
C ASN A 61 -18.74 -4.79 -13.45
N ASN A 62 -17.88 -5.65 -14.01
CA ASN A 62 -17.48 -5.55 -15.41
C ASN A 62 -17.89 -6.85 -16.12
N PRO A 63 -18.69 -6.77 -17.21
CA PRO A 63 -19.07 -7.94 -18.00
C PRO A 63 -17.91 -8.54 -18.80
N ILE A 64 -16.67 -8.08 -18.60
CA ILE A 64 -15.50 -8.74 -19.14
C ILE A 64 -15.57 -10.18 -18.69
N LYS A 65 -15.79 -11.07 -19.66
CA LYS A 65 -15.96 -12.51 -19.47
C LYS A 65 -14.90 -13.01 -18.48
N LYS A 66 -15.32 -13.37 -17.26
CA LYS A 66 -14.46 -13.88 -16.16
C LYS A 66 -13.51 -15.01 -16.60
N LYS A 67 -13.83 -15.66 -17.73
CA LYS A 67 -13.07 -16.79 -18.28
C LYS A 67 -11.63 -16.47 -18.70
N ASN A 68 -11.29 -15.18 -18.98
CA ASN A 68 -9.99 -14.82 -19.55
C ASN A 68 -9.15 -13.94 -18.61
N ILE A 69 -9.54 -13.81 -17.34
CA ILE A 69 -8.75 -13.08 -16.33
C ILE A 69 -8.08 -14.09 -15.41
N TYR A 70 -6.77 -13.96 -15.27
CA TYR A 70 -5.95 -14.80 -14.40
C TYR A 70 -5.14 -13.95 -13.44
N PHE A 71 -5.08 -14.38 -12.19
CA PHE A 71 -4.32 -13.74 -11.13
C PHE A 71 -2.98 -14.45 -10.94
N CYS A 72 -1.89 -13.69 -10.84
CA CYS A 72 -0.56 -14.19 -10.54
C CYS A 72 -0.23 -13.80 -9.10
N PRO A 73 -0.26 -14.72 -8.13
CA PRO A 73 -0.02 -14.37 -6.73
C PRO A 73 1.47 -14.09 -6.50
N THR A 74 1.75 -13.07 -5.72
CA THR A 74 3.06 -12.77 -5.15
C THR A 74 2.96 -12.93 -3.63
N PHE A 75 3.75 -13.82 -3.04
CA PHE A 75 3.76 -14.10 -1.61
C PHE A 75 4.91 -13.36 -0.96
N VAL A 76 4.62 -12.61 0.12
CA VAL A 76 5.64 -11.87 0.86
C VAL A 76 6.08 -12.63 2.11
N ILE A 77 7.37 -12.55 2.45
CA ILE A 77 8.01 -13.32 3.53
C ILE A 77 7.52 -12.95 4.94
N GLN A 78 6.72 -11.89 5.07
CA GLN A 78 6.17 -11.44 6.36
C GLN A 78 5.21 -12.44 7.02
N ARG A 79 4.76 -13.46 6.28
CA ARG A 79 3.86 -14.50 6.77
C ARG A 79 4.61 -15.79 7.12
N ASN A 80 4.05 -16.54 8.06
CA ASN A 80 4.53 -17.88 8.35
C ASN A 80 4.35 -18.78 7.11
N ILE A 81 5.35 -19.63 6.82
CA ILE A 81 5.32 -20.52 5.64
C ILE A 81 4.06 -21.40 5.61
N PHE A 82 3.62 -21.94 6.74
CA PHE A 82 2.40 -22.76 6.82
C PHE A 82 1.14 -21.99 6.45
N GLN A 83 1.07 -20.69 6.81
CA GLN A 83 -0.04 -19.83 6.38
C GLN A 83 -0.03 -19.63 4.87
N ILE A 84 1.14 -19.41 4.27
CA ILE A 84 1.28 -19.27 2.81
C ILE A 84 0.85 -20.55 2.10
N LEU A 85 1.28 -21.73 2.57
CA LEU A 85 0.87 -23.02 1.97
C LEU A 85 -0.65 -23.23 2.07
N ARG A 86 -1.28 -22.86 3.19
CA ARG A 86 -2.74 -22.87 3.33
C ARG A 86 -3.42 -21.90 2.36
N ILE A 87 -2.89 -20.69 2.18
CA ILE A 87 -3.39 -19.72 1.20
C ILE A 87 -3.32 -20.31 -0.22
N ILE A 88 -2.17 -20.85 -0.62
CA ILE A 88 -1.98 -21.50 -1.92
C ILE A 88 -3.04 -22.60 -2.13
N ASN A 89 -3.22 -23.46 -1.14
CA ASN A 89 -4.20 -24.54 -1.21
C ASN A 89 -5.64 -24.01 -1.34
N SER A 90 -5.97 -22.89 -0.71
CA SER A 90 -7.32 -22.28 -0.78
C SER A 90 -7.65 -21.67 -2.14
N ILE A 91 -6.63 -21.19 -2.89
CA ILE A 91 -6.81 -20.51 -4.18
C ILE A 91 -6.53 -21.42 -5.40
N LYS A 92 -6.02 -22.64 -5.21
CA LYS A 92 -5.56 -23.54 -6.30
C LYS A 92 -6.63 -23.82 -7.37
N ASN A 93 -7.90 -23.87 -6.98
CA ASN A 93 -9.02 -24.17 -7.89
C ASN A 93 -9.62 -22.91 -8.55
N SER A 94 -9.17 -21.72 -8.16
CA SER A 94 -9.64 -20.44 -8.71
C SER A 94 -8.82 -20.03 -9.96
N ASN A 95 -9.09 -18.84 -10.51
CA ASN A 95 -8.39 -18.34 -11.70
C ASN A 95 -6.99 -17.81 -11.38
N TYR A 96 -6.19 -18.60 -10.64
CA TYR A 96 -4.81 -18.27 -10.32
C TYR A 96 -3.82 -19.05 -11.19
N ILE A 97 -2.75 -18.37 -11.58
CA ILE A 97 -1.59 -18.90 -12.28
C ILE A 97 -0.39 -18.71 -11.37
N PHE A 98 0.19 -19.82 -10.94
CA PHE A 98 1.39 -19.80 -10.10
C PHE A 98 2.63 -19.67 -10.98
N LYS A 99 3.49 -18.70 -10.68
CA LYS A 99 4.72 -18.40 -11.43
C LYS A 99 5.67 -19.59 -11.45
N GLU A 100 5.74 -20.30 -10.35
CA GLU A 100 6.57 -21.48 -10.11
C GLU A 100 6.33 -22.59 -11.14
N HIS A 101 5.11 -22.74 -11.65
CA HIS A 101 4.81 -23.75 -12.69
C HIS A 101 5.55 -23.52 -14.03
N TYR A 102 5.97 -22.30 -14.28
CA TYR A 102 6.65 -21.91 -15.52
C TYR A 102 8.18 -21.89 -15.38
N LEU A 103 8.68 -21.74 -14.15
CA LEU A 103 10.11 -21.75 -13.84
C LEU A 103 10.63 -23.18 -13.70
N ASN A 104 11.84 -23.43 -14.16
CA ASN A 104 12.59 -24.63 -13.79
C ASN A 104 13.52 -24.34 -12.60
N ILE A 105 14.19 -25.35 -12.09
CA ILE A 105 15.07 -25.20 -10.92
C ILE A 105 16.24 -24.24 -11.20
N ILE A 106 16.76 -24.23 -12.44
CA ILE A 106 17.84 -23.31 -12.82
C ILE A 106 17.34 -21.86 -12.82
N ASP A 107 16.12 -21.62 -13.31
CA ASP A 107 15.52 -20.28 -13.28
C ASP A 107 15.31 -19.82 -11.84
N PHE A 108 14.85 -20.72 -10.96
CA PHE A 108 14.70 -20.45 -9.53
C PHE A 108 16.04 -20.10 -8.87
N LEU A 109 17.09 -20.89 -9.11
CA LEU A 109 18.44 -20.62 -8.61
C LEU A 109 19.00 -19.29 -9.13
N LYS A 110 18.69 -18.92 -10.37
CA LYS A 110 19.03 -17.60 -10.91
C LYS A 110 18.32 -16.45 -10.20
N CYS A 111 17.14 -16.64 -9.62
CA CYS A 111 16.49 -15.63 -8.79
C CYS A 111 17.27 -15.36 -7.52
N PHE A 112 17.95 -16.35 -6.98
CA PHE A 112 18.75 -16.22 -5.76
C PHE A 112 20.09 -15.48 -5.95
N TYR A 113 20.56 -15.25 -7.16
CA TYR A 113 21.91 -14.82 -7.51
C TYR A 113 22.17 -13.31 -7.66
N PRO A 114 21.81 -12.41 -6.73
CA PRO A 114 22.05 -10.97 -6.89
C PRO A 114 23.45 -10.49 -6.48
N ARG A 115 24.22 -11.30 -5.73
CA ARG A 115 25.47 -10.83 -5.09
C ARG A 115 26.57 -10.43 -6.07
N PHE A 116 26.65 -11.02 -7.24
CA PHE A 116 27.73 -10.75 -8.20
C PHE A 116 27.52 -9.49 -9.05
N PHE A 117 26.28 -9.04 -9.21
CA PHE A 117 25.99 -7.79 -9.92
C PHE A 117 26.37 -6.53 -9.14
N HIS A 118 26.42 -6.59 -7.81
CA HIS A 118 26.78 -5.43 -6.98
C HIS A 118 28.22 -4.95 -7.16
N GLN A 119 29.14 -5.82 -7.59
CA GLN A 119 30.53 -5.43 -7.84
C GLN A 119 30.70 -4.55 -9.08
N SER A 120 29.86 -4.74 -10.11
CA SER A 120 29.92 -3.92 -11.33
C SER A 120 29.27 -2.54 -11.17
N LEU A 121 28.30 -2.40 -10.27
CA LEU A 121 27.65 -1.12 -9.96
C LEU A 121 28.54 -0.18 -9.15
N LYS A 122 29.50 -0.70 -8.38
CA LYS A 122 30.42 0.09 -7.54
C LYS A 122 31.23 1.15 -8.30
N LYS A 123 31.39 1.04 -9.61
CA LYS A 123 32.23 1.94 -10.43
C LYS A 123 31.48 3.10 -11.11
N LYS A 124 30.12 3.07 -11.20
CA LYS A 124 29.38 4.00 -12.08
C LYS A 124 28.55 5.10 -11.39
N PHE A 125 28.36 5.04 -10.07
CA PHE A 125 27.43 5.94 -9.38
C PHE A 125 28.08 6.59 -8.16
N VAL A 126 29.12 7.40 -8.38
CA VAL A 126 29.86 7.98 -7.26
C VAL A 126 29.46 9.41 -6.95
N ASN A 127 29.08 10.18 -7.96
CA ASN A 127 28.78 11.61 -7.77
C ASN A 127 27.42 11.98 -8.35
N TYR A 128 26.59 12.64 -7.55
CA TYR A 128 25.39 13.34 -8.02
C TYR A 128 25.58 14.84 -7.78
N SER A 129 25.77 15.61 -8.85
CA SER A 129 26.10 17.04 -8.75
C SER A 129 27.39 17.25 -7.96
N LYS A 130 27.32 17.99 -6.82
CA LYS A 130 28.44 18.28 -5.93
C LYS A 130 28.60 17.26 -4.79
N TRP A 131 27.70 16.25 -4.69
CA TRP A 131 27.66 15.31 -3.57
C TRP A 131 28.34 14.00 -3.93
N ASP A 132 29.28 13.56 -3.08
CA ASP A 132 29.79 12.19 -3.12
C ASP A 132 28.80 11.26 -2.40
N LEU A 133 28.05 10.47 -3.18
CA LEU A 133 27.09 9.52 -2.64
C LEU A 133 27.67 8.13 -2.39
N LYS A 134 28.99 7.97 -2.47
CA LYS A 134 29.64 6.65 -2.39
C LYS A 134 29.36 5.93 -1.06
N SER A 135 29.40 6.65 0.06
CA SER A 135 29.10 6.10 1.38
C SER A 135 27.63 5.64 1.49
N VAL A 136 26.71 6.50 1.07
CA VAL A 136 25.26 6.21 1.10
C VAL A 136 24.93 5.01 0.20
N ILE A 137 25.46 4.99 -1.03
CA ILE A 137 25.26 3.87 -1.95
C ILE A 137 25.88 2.58 -1.39
N LYS A 138 27.04 2.68 -0.73
CA LYS A 138 27.69 1.51 -0.12
C LYS A 138 26.85 0.96 1.04
N GLU A 139 26.28 1.84 1.85
CA GLU A 139 25.40 1.49 2.96
C GLU A 139 24.12 0.80 2.43
N GLU A 140 23.40 1.41 1.51
CA GLU A 140 22.20 0.86 0.86
C GLU A 140 22.48 -0.51 0.21
N LEU A 141 23.60 -0.64 -0.52
CA LEU A 141 23.98 -1.91 -1.14
C LEU A 141 24.42 -2.97 -0.12
N SER A 142 24.83 -2.59 1.07
CA SER A 142 25.19 -3.51 2.16
C SER A 142 23.96 -4.02 2.92
N GLU A 143 22.86 -3.27 2.90
CA GLU A 143 21.60 -3.67 3.53
C GLU A 143 20.93 -4.77 2.70
N LEU A 144 20.77 -5.93 3.31
CA LEU A 144 20.11 -7.09 2.69
C LEU A 144 18.61 -7.17 3.05
N LYS A 145 18.07 -6.15 3.69
CA LYS A 145 16.65 -6.11 4.09
C LYS A 145 15.71 -6.26 2.90
N ASP A 146 16.05 -5.66 1.76
CA ASP A 146 15.26 -5.70 0.53
C ASP A 146 15.51 -6.95 -0.33
N TYR A 147 16.34 -7.88 0.15
CA TYR A 147 16.68 -9.09 -0.59
C TYR A 147 15.45 -9.92 -1.02
N PRO A 148 14.41 -10.10 -0.18
CA PRO A 148 13.19 -10.80 -0.60
C PRO A 148 12.50 -10.12 -1.79
N SER A 149 12.44 -8.78 -1.80
CA SER A 149 11.85 -8.01 -2.90
C SER A 149 12.66 -8.12 -4.19
N MET A 150 13.99 -8.18 -4.07
CA MET A 150 14.89 -8.42 -5.23
C MET A 150 14.71 -9.83 -5.79
N PHE A 151 14.56 -10.84 -4.94
CA PHE A 151 14.27 -12.22 -5.37
C PHE A 151 12.96 -12.27 -6.15
N LEU A 152 11.87 -11.71 -5.62
CA LEU A 152 10.57 -11.65 -6.28
C LEU A 152 10.60 -10.88 -7.60
N ALA A 153 11.37 -9.79 -7.67
CA ALA A 153 11.55 -9.06 -8.93
C ALA A 153 12.17 -9.92 -10.01
N ARG A 154 13.18 -10.71 -9.66
CA ARG A 154 13.81 -11.64 -10.61
C ARG A 154 12.89 -12.79 -10.98
N GLU A 155 12.13 -13.32 -10.01
CA GLU A 155 11.11 -14.31 -10.29
C GLU A 155 10.09 -13.80 -11.31
N ASN A 156 9.58 -12.59 -11.14
CA ASN A 156 8.69 -11.92 -12.09
C ASN A 156 9.32 -11.81 -13.48
N TYR A 157 10.59 -11.41 -13.55
CA TYR A 157 11.31 -11.32 -14.83
C TYR A 157 11.44 -12.70 -15.52
N TYR A 158 11.88 -13.74 -14.80
CA TYR A 158 12.01 -15.08 -15.37
C TYR A 158 10.66 -15.70 -15.72
N PHE A 159 9.62 -15.46 -14.93
CA PHE A 159 8.26 -15.84 -15.26
C PHE A 159 7.83 -15.22 -16.60
N CYS A 160 7.99 -13.90 -16.79
CA CYS A 160 7.68 -13.24 -18.07
C CYS A 160 8.47 -13.86 -19.24
N LYS A 161 9.77 -14.14 -19.04
CA LYS A 161 10.60 -14.82 -20.04
C LYS A 161 10.04 -16.19 -20.41
N LYS A 162 9.64 -16.98 -19.43
CA LYS A 162 9.16 -18.36 -19.67
C LYS A 162 7.76 -18.41 -20.25
N ILE A 163 6.86 -17.56 -19.80
CA ILE A 163 5.50 -17.54 -20.33
C ILE A 163 5.47 -17.02 -21.78
N SER A 164 6.42 -16.16 -22.18
CA SER A 164 6.54 -15.71 -23.58
C SER A 164 6.95 -16.83 -24.54
N GLN A 165 7.54 -17.92 -24.02
CA GLN A 165 7.93 -19.10 -24.79
C GLN A 165 6.78 -20.12 -24.96
N GLN A 166 5.59 -19.86 -24.36
CA GLN A 166 4.48 -20.83 -24.34
C GLN A 166 3.30 -20.43 -25.21
N GLU A 167 3.48 -19.59 -26.23
CA GLU A 167 2.46 -19.17 -27.21
C GLU A 167 1.16 -18.59 -26.57
N ILE A 168 1.20 -18.22 -25.27
CA ILE A 168 0.06 -17.67 -24.56
C ILE A 168 -0.17 -16.24 -25.03
N LYS A 169 -1.35 -15.95 -25.60
CA LYS A 169 -1.72 -14.62 -26.08
C LYS A 169 -2.17 -13.74 -24.93
N ILE A 170 -1.27 -12.88 -24.44
CA ILE A 170 -1.59 -11.89 -23.39
C ILE A 170 -2.01 -10.59 -24.06
N ASN A 171 -3.20 -10.09 -23.73
CA ASN A 171 -3.73 -8.82 -24.23
C ASN A 171 -3.39 -7.66 -23.28
N LYS A 172 -3.49 -7.91 -21.98
CA LYS A 172 -3.31 -6.90 -20.94
C LYS A 172 -2.60 -7.51 -19.73
N SER A 173 -1.72 -6.73 -19.13
CA SER A 173 -1.13 -7.04 -17.83
C SER A 173 -1.37 -5.88 -16.87
N ILE A 174 -1.80 -6.20 -15.66
CA ILE A 174 -2.05 -5.23 -14.60
C ILE A 174 -1.24 -5.66 -13.38
N ASN A 175 -0.47 -4.74 -12.78
CA ASN A 175 0.14 -4.96 -11.49
C ASN A 175 -0.38 -3.95 -10.46
N TRP A 176 -0.38 -4.36 -9.20
CA TRP A 176 -0.55 -3.44 -8.09
C TRP A 176 0.69 -2.56 -8.01
N PHE A 177 0.51 -1.26 -8.26
CA PHE A 177 1.63 -0.36 -8.49
C PHE A 177 1.99 0.45 -7.25
N GLU A 178 3.08 0.12 -6.63
CA GLU A 178 3.72 0.89 -5.56
C GLU A 178 5.12 1.39 -5.96
N ASN A 179 5.54 1.11 -7.18
CA ASN A 179 6.88 1.40 -7.73
C ASN A 179 8.02 0.76 -6.92
N GLN A 180 7.71 -0.34 -6.25
CA GLN A 180 8.68 -1.12 -5.49
C GLN A 180 9.55 -2.00 -6.39
N THR A 181 10.61 -2.55 -5.82
CA THR A 181 11.54 -3.47 -6.54
C THR A 181 10.80 -4.63 -7.19
N VAL A 182 9.80 -5.20 -6.52
CA VAL A 182 8.96 -6.30 -7.04
C VAL A 182 8.25 -5.90 -8.32
N ASP A 183 7.64 -4.70 -8.35
CA ASP A 183 6.94 -4.17 -9.52
C ASP A 183 7.89 -3.98 -10.71
N LYS A 184 9.13 -3.55 -10.43
CA LYS A 184 10.14 -3.30 -11.47
C LYS A 184 10.50 -4.56 -12.24
N GLY A 185 10.57 -5.71 -11.55
CA GLY A 185 10.79 -7.01 -12.18
C GLY A 185 9.68 -7.42 -13.15
N TRP A 186 8.41 -7.24 -12.72
CA TRP A 186 7.23 -7.48 -13.54
C TRP A 186 7.20 -6.55 -14.76
N ASN A 187 7.35 -5.26 -14.53
CA ASN A 187 7.30 -4.24 -15.58
C ASN A 187 8.41 -4.45 -16.62
N TYR A 188 9.64 -4.68 -16.19
CA TYR A 188 10.77 -4.94 -17.08
C TYR A 188 10.55 -6.21 -17.91
N GLY A 189 10.09 -7.28 -17.27
CA GLY A 189 9.79 -8.53 -17.95
C GLY A 189 8.73 -8.37 -19.04
N PHE A 190 7.60 -7.73 -18.73
CA PHE A 190 6.55 -7.46 -19.72
C PHE A 190 7.03 -6.54 -20.84
N ARG A 191 7.74 -5.46 -20.53
CA ARG A 191 8.25 -4.53 -21.54
C ARG A 191 9.29 -5.16 -22.48
N LYS A 192 10.03 -6.16 -21.98
CA LYS A 192 11.05 -6.87 -22.77
C LYS A 192 10.47 -7.99 -23.63
N PHE A 193 9.64 -8.84 -23.04
CA PHE A 193 9.17 -10.07 -23.70
C PHE A 193 7.78 -9.93 -24.33
N PHE A 194 7.02 -8.90 -23.93
CA PHE A 194 5.68 -8.63 -24.44
C PHE A 194 5.50 -7.14 -24.81
N PRO A 195 6.29 -6.61 -25.79
CA PRO A 195 6.30 -5.16 -26.06
C PRO A 195 4.96 -4.61 -26.51
N HIS A 196 4.10 -5.45 -27.11
CA HIS A 196 2.76 -5.05 -27.61
C HIS A 196 1.66 -5.15 -26.55
N VAL A 197 1.92 -5.79 -25.40
CA VAL A 197 0.93 -5.92 -24.34
C VAL A 197 0.67 -4.56 -23.68
N ARG A 198 -0.60 -4.24 -23.43
CA ARG A 198 -0.98 -3.08 -22.61
C ARG A 198 -0.62 -3.36 -21.16
N LEU A 199 0.48 -2.75 -20.70
CA LEU A 199 0.99 -2.88 -19.34
C LEU A 199 0.51 -1.71 -18.49
N ILE A 200 -0.24 -2.01 -17.44
CA ILE A 200 -0.92 -1.06 -16.56
C ILE A 200 -0.43 -1.25 -15.13
N GLY A 201 -0.01 -0.17 -14.49
CA GLY A 201 0.17 -0.09 -13.05
C GLY A 201 -1.07 0.50 -12.39
N TYR A 202 -1.74 -0.24 -11.51
CA TYR A 202 -2.90 0.25 -10.78
C TYR A 202 -2.51 0.61 -9.35
N GLN A 203 -2.57 1.90 -9.02
CA GLN A 203 -2.40 2.39 -7.67
C GLN A 203 -3.76 2.47 -6.98
N GLY A 204 -4.09 1.44 -6.23
CA GLY A 204 -5.37 1.29 -5.54
C GLY A 204 -5.43 1.86 -4.13
N PHE A 205 -4.48 2.75 -3.76
CA PHE A 205 -4.35 3.33 -2.43
C PHE A 205 -4.11 4.84 -2.50
N THR A 206 -4.32 5.53 -1.39
CA THR A 206 -4.02 6.96 -1.25
C THR A 206 -2.51 7.18 -1.24
N HIS A 207 -2.05 8.20 -1.96
CA HIS A 207 -0.64 8.54 -2.02
C HIS A 207 -0.31 9.68 -1.05
N TYR A 208 0.86 9.60 -0.42
CA TYR A 208 1.42 10.62 0.46
C TYR A 208 2.82 11.03 0.01
N MET A 209 3.20 12.27 0.25
CA MET A 209 4.49 12.81 -0.15
C MET A 209 5.68 12.10 0.51
N GLN A 210 5.51 11.55 1.71
CA GLN A 210 6.55 10.75 2.37
C GLN A 210 6.95 9.50 1.57
N PHE A 211 6.06 8.99 0.73
CA PHE A 211 6.32 7.81 -0.11
C PHE A 211 6.83 8.21 -1.49
N MET A 212 7.90 8.99 -1.54
CA MET A 212 8.51 9.47 -2.79
C MET A 212 8.90 8.33 -3.75
N ASN A 213 9.27 7.17 -3.21
CA ASN A 213 9.59 5.98 -3.99
C ASN A 213 8.42 5.52 -4.88
N THR A 214 7.18 5.85 -4.51
CA THR A 214 5.99 5.50 -5.32
C THR A 214 5.78 6.44 -6.50
N ILE A 215 6.56 7.54 -6.61
CA ILE A 215 6.49 8.51 -7.71
C ILE A 215 7.50 8.12 -8.80
N PRO A 216 7.04 7.73 -9.99
CA PRO A 216 7.95 7.31 -11.05
C PRO A 216 8.84 8.44 -11.56
N ALA A 217 10.08 8.11 -11.87
CA ALA A 217 11.05 9.04 -12.42
C ALA A 217 11.38 8.75 -13.89
N LYS A 218 11.83 9.78 -14.63
CA LYS A 218 12.17 9.68 -16.05
C LYS A 218 13.22 8.60 -16.37
N HIS A 219 14.19 8.40 -15.48
CA HIS A 219 15.21 7.37 -15.67
C HIS A 219 14.66 5.95 -15.55
N GLU A 220 13.61 5.73 -14.74
CA GLU A 220 12.94 4.43 -14.62
C GLU A 220 12.18 4.09 -15.91
N GLU A 221 11.58 5.08 -16.57
CA GLU A 221 10.99 4.89 -17.92
C GLU A 221 12.06 4.52 -18.95
N LYS A 222 13.20 5.21 -18.97
CA LYS A 222 14.34 4.85 -19.84
C LYS A 222 14.84 3.43 -19.59
N ALA A 223 14.88 3.00 -18.31
CA ALA A 223 15.25 1.65 -17.92
C ALA A 223 14.15 0.60 -18.21
N LYS A 224 12.94 1.02 -18.61
CA LYS A 224 11.79 0.16 -18.89
C LYS A 224 11.30 -0.63 -17.67
N ILE A 225 11.44 -0.07 -16.46
CA ILE A 225 11.09 -0.72 -15.20
C ILE A 225 9.78 -0.22 -14.59
N ILE A 226 9.07 0.67 -15.27
CA ILE A 226 7.73 1.13 -14.88
C ILE A 226 6.69 0.75 -15.93
N SER A 227 5.42 0.75 -15.54
CA SER A 227 4.29 0.48 -16.42
C SER A 227 4.14 1.56 -17.48
N LYS A 228 3.66 1.19 -18.69
CA LYS A 228 3.39 2.13 -19.79
C LYS A 228 2.27 3.12 -19.47
N GLU A 229 1.33 2.71 -18.63
CA GLU A 229 0.19 3.49 -18.18
C GLU A 229 0.01 3.26 -16.68
N ILE A 230 -0.20 4.33 -15.92
CA ILE A 230 -0.49 4.26 -14.49
C ILE A 230 -1.91 4.74 -14.25
N LEU A 231 -2.67 3.97 -13.51
CA LEU A 231 -4.02 4.29 -13.10
C LEU A 231 -4.04 4.64 -11.62
N THR A 232 -4.57 5.81 -11.27
CA THR A 232 -4.74 6.30 -9.90
C THR A 232 -6.20 6.31 -9.50
N ILE A 233 -6.49 6.16 -8.22
CA ILE A 233 -7.87 6.10 -7.70
C ILE A 233 -8.62 7.43 -7.73
N GLY A 234 -7.96 8.54 -7.98
CA GLY A 234 -8.61 9.85 -8.01
C GLY A 234 -7.79 10.89 -8.78
N LYS A 235 -8.44 11.97 -9.18
CA LYS A 235 -7.80 13.10 -9.88
C LYS A 235 -6.74 13.78 -9.02
N ALA A 236 -6.91 13.80 -7.70
CA ALA A 236 -5.98 14.38 -6.74
C ALA A 236 -4.54 13.84 -6.89
N TYR A 237 -4.41 12.57 -7.25
CA TYR A 237 -3.10 11.89 -7.30
C TYR A 237 -2.40 11.99 -8.65
N VAL A 238 -3.08 12.47 -9.71
CA VAL A 238 -2.50 12.53 -11.06
C VAL A 238 -1.30 13.48 -11.13
N LYS A 239 -1.41 14.67 -10.52
CA LYS A 239 -0.32 15.67 -10.50
C LYS A 239 0.89 15.12 -9.73
N MET A 240 0.67 14.55 -8.57
CA MET A 240 1.74 13.97 -7.75
C MET A 240 2.52 12.88 -8.50
N LYS A 241 1.82 11.99 -9.23
CA LYS A 241 2.48 10.93 -10.02
C LYS A 241 3.35 11.46 -11.17
N LYS A 242 3.11 12.66 -11.61
CA LYS A 242 3.87 13.31 -12.70
C LYS A 242 5.02 14.19 -12.20
N GLU A 243 5.26 14.29 -10.91
CA GLU A 243 6.24 15.20 -10.30
C GLU A 243 7.63 15.05 -10.92
N PHE A 244 8.18 13.83 -10.95
CA PHE A 244 9.51 13.58 -11.49
C PHE A 244 9.52 13.15 -12.97
N PHE A 245 8.33 12.99 -13.56
CA PHE A 245 8.18 12.66 -14.97
C PHE A 245 6.87 13.26 -15.53
N PRO A 246 6.84 14.53 -15.93
CA PRO A 246 5.63 15.22 -16.42
C PRO A 246 4.92 14.56 -17.60
N LYS A 247 5.67 13.88 -18.48
CA LYS A 247 5.14 13.16 -19.65
C LYS A 247 4.59 11.77 -19.35
N LEU A 248 4.58 11.34 -18.08
CA LEU A 248 4.06 10.04 -17.69
C LEU A 248 2.58 9.91 -18.06
N ASN A 249 2.19 8.78 -18.64
CA ASN A 249 0.80 8.49 -18.97
C ASN A 249 0.04 8.04 -17.69
N VAL A 250 -0.60 9.00 -17.03
CA VAL A 250 -1.38 8.77 -15.81
C VAL A 250 -2.85 9.06 -16.09
N LYS A 251 -3.73 8.12 -15.74
CA LYS A 251 -5.19 8.24 -15.87
C LYS A 251 -5.88 7.91 -14.54
N VAL A 252 -7.11 8.37 -14.41
CA VAL A 252 -7.97 8.04 -13.27
C VAL A 252 -8.69 6.72 -13.53
N ALA A 253 -8.79 5.88 -12.51
CA ALA A 253 -9.54 4.62 -12.50
C ALA A 253 -10.41 4.54 -11.26
N PRO A 254 -11.42 3.65 -11.24
CA PRO A 254 -12.24 3.45 -10.06
C PRO A 254 -11.42 3.09 -8.81
N ALA A 255 -11.78 3.68 -7.68
CA ALA A 255 -11.18 3.41 -6.38
C ALA A 255 -11.78 2.13 -5.76
N LEU A 256 -11.30 0.97 -6.19
CA LEU A 256 -11.91 -0.32 -5.89
C LEU A 256 -11.98 -0.65 -4.40
N ASN A 257 -10.95 -0.25 -3.63
CA ASN A 257 -10.89 -0.46 -2.18
C ASN A 257 -11.84 0.47 -1.40
N TYR A 258 -12.31 1.54 -2.05
CA TYR A 258 -13.03 2.63 -1.40
C TYR A 258 -14.48 2.75 -1.88
N GLN A 259 -15.04 1.74 -2.54
CA GLN A 259 -16.42 1.77 -3.07
C GLN A 259 -17.47 2.13 -2.02
N ASN A 260 -17.30 1.66 -0.79
CA ASN A 260 -18.20 1.95 0.32
C ASN A 260 -18.30 3.46 0.68
N ILE A 261 -17.35 4.28 0.22
CA ILE A 261 -17.41 5.74 0.38
C ILE A 261 -18.54 6.34 -0.43
N PHE A 262 -18.90 5.70 -1.56
CA PHE A 262 -19.96 6.15 -2.46
C PHE A 262 -21.36 5.66 -2.05
N ASP A 263 -21.45 4.75 -1.08
CA ASP A 263 -22.74 4.29 -0.57
C ASP A 263 -23.52 5.48 -0.01
N LYS A 264 -24.84 5.50 -0.26
CA LYS A 264 -25.76 6.44 0.38
C LYS A 264 -25.85 6.11 1.87
N TYR A 265 -25.72 7.10 2.71
CA TYR A 265 -25.92 6.97 4.16
C TYR A 265 -26.43 8.28 4.77
N ASN A 266 -27.24 8.15 5.79
CA ASN A 266 -27.64 9.28 6.62
C ASN A 266 -26.60 9.41 7.74
N LYS A 267 -25.96 10.58 7.84
CA LYS A 267 -24.97 10.82 8.87
C LYS A 267 -25.65 11.11 10.19
N THR A 268 -25.55 10.18 11.13
CA THR A 268 -26.03 10.36 12.50
C THR A 268 -24.83 10.48 13.43
N PHE A 269 -24.69 11.59 14.09
CA PHE A 269 -23.56 11.82 14.99
C PHE A 269 -23.81 11.17 16.35
N THR A 270 -23.26 9.99 16.56
CA THR A 270 -23.25 9.33 17.88
C THR A 270 -21.93 9.57 18.63
N ASN A 271 -20.85 9.80 17.89
CA ASN A 271 -19.52 10.01 18.43
C ASN A 271 -19.03 11.41 18.05
N LYS A 272 -18.63 12.20 19.04
CA LYS A 272 -18.10 13.54 18.76
C LYS A 272 -16.69 13.48 18.20
N ILE A 273 -15.82 12.66 18.78
CA ILE A 273 -14.40 12.57 18.41
C ILE A 273 -13.95 11.12 18.28
N LEU A 274 -13.30 10.83 17.18
CA LEU A 274 -12.59 9.58 16.91
C LEU A 274 -11.10 9.89 16.66
N ILE A 275 -10.24 9.27 17.43
CA ILE A 275 -8.78 9.32 17.24
C ILE A 275 -8.37 8.05 16.49
N ILE A 276 -7.70 8.22 15.37
CA ILE A 276 -7.21 7.11 14.54
C ILE A 276 -5.69 7.11 14.61
N LEU A 277 -5.15 6.02 15.10
CA LEU A 277 -3.71 5.82 15.24
C LEU A 277 -3.12 5.27 13.93
N SER A 278 -1.91 5.72 13.61
CA SER A 278 -1.24 5.46 12.33
C SER A 278 -0.57 4.09 12.24
N GLY A 279 -0.24 3.47 13.39
CA GLY A 279 0.58 2.27 13.49
C GLY A 279 2.09 2.56 13.54
N ILE A 280 2.47 3.84 13.61
CA ILE A 280 3.85 4.29 13.85
C ILE A 280 3.95 4.66 15.32
N LYS A 281 4.69 3.87 16.10
CA LYS A 281 4.70 3.90 17.56
C LYS A 281 4.98 5.29 18.14
N GLU A 282 5.98 5.98 17.58
CA GLU A 282 6.43 7.29 18.06
C GLU A 282 5.36 8.37 17.83
N LEU A 283 4.72 8.36 16.66
CA LEU A 283 3.65 9.30 16.32
C LEU A 283 2.40 9.02 17.15
N ASP A 284 2.04 7.74 17.28
CA ASP A 284 0.86 7.32 18.02
C ASP A 284 0.98 7.64 19.52
N LYS A 285 2.17 7.41 20.13
CA LYS A 285 2.44 7.84 21.50
C LYS A 285 2.25 9.36 21.70
N LYS A 286 2.77 10.17 20.78
CA LYS A 286 2.65 11.63 20.85
C LYS A 286 1.21 12.10 20.75
N ILE A 287 0.39 11.50 19.89
CA ILE A 287 -1.04 11.78 19.81
C ILE A 287 -1.74 11.40 21.13
N LEU A 288 -1.39 10.25 21.69
CA LEU A 288 -1.95 9.80 22.97
C LEU A 288 -1.55 10.72 24.13
N ASP A 289 -0.32 11.21 24.20
CA ASP A 289 0.11 12.17 25.21
C ASP A 289 -0.72 13.48 25.15
N TRP A 290 -0.96 13.98 23.93
CA TRP A 290 -1.83 15.15 23.77
C TRP A 290 -3.29 14.85 24.13
N THR A 291 -3.74 13.63 23.85
CA THR A 291 -5.08 13.15 24.22
C THR A 291 -5.22 13.04 25.74
N PHE A 292 -4.24 12.49 26.43
CA PHE A 292 -4.25 12.41 27.90
C PHE A 292 -4.23 13.80 28.53
N TYR A 293 -3.44 14.72 27.99
CA TYR A 293 -3.49 16.13 28.42
C TYR A 293 -4.89 16.74 28.25
N PHE A 294 -5.57 16.46 27.13
CA PHE A 294 -6.96 16.90 26.93
C PHE A 294 -7.90 16.28 27.95
N LEU A 295 -7.83 14.97 28.18
CA LEU A 295 -8.71 14.25 29.12
C LEU A 295 -8.50 14.69 30.58
N GLU A 296 -7.27 15.00 30.96
CA GLU A 296 -6.96 15.55 32.28
C GLU A 296 -7.66 16.88 32.55
N LYS A 297 -7.69 17.77 31.56
CA LYS A 297 -8.36 19.08 31.63
C LYS A 297 -9.88 18.99 31.48
N ASN A 298 -10.42 17.86 30.96
CA ASN A 298 -11.81 17.70 30.58
C ASN A 298 -12.38 16.37 31.12
N LYS A 299 -12.48 16.24 32.45
CA LYS A 299 -12.80 14.97 33.15
C LYS A 299 -14.13 14.32 32.72
N ASN A 300 -15.09 15.10 32.23
CA ASN A 300 -16.42 14.63 31.81
C ASN A 300 -16.48 14.27 30.31
N GLN A 301 -15.38 14.45 29.56
CA GLN A 301 -15.36 14.14 28.16
C GLN A 301 -14.83 12.72 27.91
N ARG A 302 -15.35 12.11 26.85
CA ARG A 302 -14.91 10.79 26.37
C ARG A 302 -14.44 10.90 24.92
N VAL A 303 -13.44 10.11 24.56
CA VAL A 303 -12.93 9.99 23.21
C VAL A 303 -12.98 8.53 22.78
N MET A 304 -13.17 8.31 21.48
CA MET A 304 -13.06 6.99 20.90
C MET A 304 -11.70 6.85 20.20
N ILE A 305 -11.03 5.73 20.38
CA ILE A 305 -9.74 5.43 19.77
C ILE A 305 -9.87 4.19 18.89
N LYS A 306 -9.36 4.30 17.67
CA LYS A 306 -9.16 3.17 16.77
C LYS A 306 -7.67 2.99 16.52
N ALA A 307 -7.12 1.91 17.06
CA ALA A 307 -5.74 1.52 16.83
C ALA A 307 -5.54 0.97 15.40
N HIS A 308 -4.31 1.05 14.92
CA HIS A 308 -3.92 0.41 13.67
C HIS A 308 -3.77 -1.12 13.87
N PRO A 309 -4.17 -1.96 12.89
CA PRO A 309 -4.12 -3.43 13.07
C PRO A 309 -2.74 -4.02 13.38
N ILE A 310 -1.65 -3.33 12.99
CA ILE A 310 -0.28 -3.79 13.27
C ILE A 310 0.25 -3.34 14.62
N LEU A 311 -0.39 -2.37 15.29
CA LEU A 311 0.03 -1.83 16.59
C LEU A 311 -1.20 -1.70 17.49
N PRO A 312 -1.54 -2.75 18.26
CA PRO A 312 -2.64 -2.74 19.21
C PRO A 312 -2.52 -1.62 20.24
N PHE A 313 -3.67 -1.11 20.70
CA PHE A 313 -3.71 0.02 21.61
C PHE A 313 -3.02 -0.30 22.96
N GLU A 314 -3.15 -1.51 23.43
CA GLU A 314 -2.57 -2.01 24.68
C GLU A 314 -1.04 -1.88 24.70
N ASN A 315 -0.40 -1.98 23.53
CA ASN A 315 1.06 -1.85 23.39
C ASN A 315 1.55 -0.38 23.46
N LEU A 316 0.63 0.58 23.52
CA LEU A 316 0.92 2.01 23.54
C LEU A 316 0.65 2.64 24.90
N ILE A 317 -0.09 1.95 25.77
CA ILE A 317 -0.49 2.45 27.10
C ILE A 317 0.57 2.10 28.12
N GLU A 318 1.00 3.09 28.89
CA GLU A 318 1.85 2.94 30.05
C GLU A 318 0.97 2.94 31.32
N ASN A 319 1.46 2.30 32.40
CA ASN A 319 0.69 2.15 33.66
C ASN A 319 0.18 3.47 34.23
N GLU A 320 0.95 4.55 34.07
CA GLU A 320 0.58 5.90 34.51
C GLU A 320 -0.68 6.45 33.84
N ASN A 321 -0.97 5.97 32.64
CA ASN A 321 -2.11 6.40 31.83
C ASN A 321 -3.39 5.62 32.10
N SER A 322 -3.35 4.61 32.96
CA SER A 322 -4.50 3.76 33.31
C SER A 322 -5.68 4.55 33.87
N LYS A 323 -5.41 5.68 34.54
CA LYS A 323 -6.44 6.60 35.08
C LYS A 323 -7.39 7.17 34.01
N TYR A 324 -6.95 7.29 32.76
CA TYR A 324 -7.76 7.83 31.65
C TYR A 324 -8.62 6.78 30.95
N MET A 325 -8.44 5.49 31.24
CA MET A 325 -9.15 4.41 30.54
C MET A 325 -10.68 4.50 30.66
N LYS A 326 -11.20 5.07 31.76
CA LYS A 326 -12.65 5.33 31.92
C LYS A 326 -13.22 6.35 30.94
N GLN A 327 -12.35 7.18 30.33
CA GLN A 327 -12.73 8.23 29.37
C GLN A 327 -12.44 7.80 27.91
N ILE A 328 -11.82 6.63 27.72
CA ILE A 328 -11.44 6.10 26.41
C ILE A 328 -12.34 4.93 26.05
N ILE A 329 -12.83 4.95 24.81
CA ILE A 329 -13.60 3.86 24.21
C ILE A 329 -12.78 3.32 23.05
N THR A 330 -12.32 2.08 23.12
CA THR A 330 -11.62 1.43 22.01
C THR A 330 -12.62 0.93 20.98
N TYR A 331 -12.26 1.03 19.69
CA TYR A 331 -13.10 0.57 18.59
C TYR A 331 -12.34 -0.38 17.65
N GLU A 332 -12.80 -1.63 17.57
CA GLU A 332 -12.18 -2.67 16.74
C GLU A 332 -12.87 -2.88 15.39
N GLY A 333 -14.02 -2.28 15.16
CA GLY A 333 -14.80 -2.44 13.94
C GLY A 333 -14.19 -1.80 12.70
N LYS A 334 -14.90 -1.92 11.56
CA LYS A 334 -14.48 -1.33 10.28
C LYS A 334 -14.50 0.19 10.33
N LEU A 335 -13.45 0.83 9.78
CA LEU A 335 -13.30 2.29 9.80
C LEU A 335 -14.50 3.02 9.16
N ASN A 336 -14.93 2.60 7.98
CA ASN A 336 -16.05 3.22 7.27
C ASN A 336 -17.38 3.18 8.07
N THR A 337 -17.59 2.18 8.90
CA THR A 337 -18.79 2.07 9.74
C THR A 337 -18.82 3.15 10.82
N ILE A 338 -17.66 3.37 11.47
CA ILE A 338 -17.57 4.37 12.53
C ILE A 338 -17.54 5.79 11.96
N LEU A 339 -16.88 6.03 10.81
CA LEU A 339 -16.83 7.35 10.18
C LEU A 339 -18.22 7.89 9.81
N LYS A 340 -19.17 7.02 9.45
CA LYS A 340 -20.57 7.39 9.19
C LYS A 340 -21.26 7.99 10.43
N LYS A 341 -20.77 7.69 11.62
CA LYS A 341 -21.33 8.09 12.91
C LYS A 341 -20.48 9.11 13.68
N THR A 342 -19.34 9.51 13.10
CA THR A 342 -18.37 10.38 13.76
C THR A 342 -18.46 11.80 13.23
N HIS A 343 -18.47 12.78 14.15
CA HIS A 343 -18.44 14.19 13.78
C HIS A 343 -17.03 14.65 13.40
N SER A 344 -16.05 14.39 14.25
CA SER A 344 -14.67 14.85 14.08
C SER A 344 -13.66 13.73 14.25
N VAL A 345 -12.63 13.77 13.44
CA VAL A 345 -11.55 12.78 13.44
C VAL A 345 -10.24 13.46 13.72
N ILE A 346 -9.45 12.86 14.59
CA ILE A 346 -8.05 13.22 14.82
C ILE A 346 -7.19 12.12 14.22
N CYS A 347 -6.34 12.50 13.31
CA CYS A 347 -5.47 11.57 12.62
C CYS A 347 -4.23 12.29 12.09
N SER A 348 -3.06 11.75 12.31
CA SER A 348 -1.81 12.24 11.73
C SER A 348 -1.08 11.15 10.97
N GLY A 349 -0.03 11.57 10.29
CA GLY A 349 0.82 10.67 9.54
C GLY A 349 0.22 10.19 8.22
N PRO A 350 0.96 9.38 7.49
CA PRO A 350 0.63 8.91 6.16
C PRO A 350 -0.36 7.73 6.21
N THR A 351 -1.62 8.00 6.56
CA THR A 351 -2.66 6.96 6.63
C THR A 351 -3.86 7.29 5.75
N SER A 352 -4.39 6.28 5.05
CA SER A 352 -5.60 6.41 4.22
C SER A 352 -6.81 6.92 5.02
N ALA A 353 -6.83 6.67 6.33
CA ALA A 353 -7.89 7.10 7.23
C ALA A 353 -8.09 8.62 7.23
N THR A 354 -7.04 9.41 7.03
CA THR A 354 -7.12 10.87 6.88
C THR A 354 -8.00 11.26 5.71
N ILE A 355 -7.72 10.65 4.54
CA ILE A 355 -8.46 10.94 3.31
C ILE A 355 -9.87 10.37 3.35
N GLU A 356 -10.04 9.16 3.90
CA GLU A 356 -11.36 8.57 4.11
C GLU A 356 -12.23 9.43 5.03
N SER A 357 -11.66 9.98 6.10
CA SER A 357 -12.38 10.88 7.02
C SER A 357 -12.93 12.11 6.31
N LEU A 358 -12.14 12.72 5.44
CA LEU A 358 -12.59 13.83 4.59
C LEU A 358 -13.74 13.41 3.68
N ALA A 359 -13.63 12.24 3.03
CA ALA A 359 -14.67 11.71 2.15
C ALA A 359 -15.98 11.39 2.90
N PHE A 360 -15.90 11.03 4.18
CA PHE A 360 -17.06 10.83 5.06
C PHE A 360 -17.59 12.11 5.71
N ASN A 361 -17.14 13.30 5.31
CA ASN A 361 -17.55 14.58 5.87
C ASN A 361 -17.27 14.71 7.38
N CYS A 362 -16.17 14.17 7.85
CA CYS A 362 -15.72 14.42 9.20
C CYS A 362 -14.91 15.73 9.24
N TYR A 363 -15.07 16.50 10.32
CA TYR A 363 -14.12 17.57 10.62
C TYR A 363 -12.78 16.93 11.00
N LEU A 364 -11.72 17.29 10.30
CA LEU A 364 -10.42 16.66 10.49
C LEU A 364 -9.49 17.57 11.30
N ILE A 365 -9.00 17.06 12.43
CA ILE A 365 -7.95 17.70 13.22
C ILE A 365 -6.66 16.93 12.94
N ILE A 366 -5.65 17.62 12.45
CA ILE A 366 -4.38 17.04 12.00
C ILE A 366 -3.26 17.50 12.94
N PRO A 367 -2.80 16.64 13.86
CA PRO A 367 -1.57 16.88 14.57
C PRO A 367 -0.39 16.93 13.60
N VAL A 368 0.33 18.04 13.56
CA VAL A 368 1.54 18.20 12.76
C VAL A 368 2.70 17.69 13.59
N LEU A 369 3.06 16.44 13.39
CA LEU A 369 4.11 15.75 14.13
C LEU A 369 5.38 15.59 13.28
N GLU A 370 5.21 15.63 11.96
CA GLU A 370 6.29 15.58 10.97
C GLU A 370 6.15 16.68 9.92
N PRO A 371 7.26 17.12 9.29
CA PRO A 371 7.26 18.23 8.34
C PRO A 371 6.30 18.05 7.16
N CYS A 372 6.03 16.80 6.75
CA CYS A 372 5.18 16.50 5.60
C CYS A 372 3.68 16.41 5.92
N ASP A 373 3.28 16.47 7.18
CA ASP A 373 1.87 16.27 7.56
C ASP A 373 0.93 17.32 6.95
N GLU A 374 1.36 18.57 6.91
CA GLU A 374 0.62 19.63 6.24
C GLU A 374 0.60 19.45 4.72
N GLU A 375 1.76 19.13 4.13
CA GLU A 375 1.95 18.99 2.71
C GLU A 375 1.04 17.90 2.13
N ASN A 376 0.82 16.81 2.84
CA ASN A 376 -0.07 15.73 2.43
C ASN A 376 -1.50 16.18 2.16
N ILE A 377 -1.98 17.18 2.90
CA ILE A 377 -3.34 17.72 2.72
C ILE A 377 -3.34 18.90 1.75
N LYS A 378 -2.38 19.83 1.88
CA LYS A 378 -2.26 21.01 1.02
C LYS A 378 -2.08 20.61 -0.44
N ASN A 379 -1.29 19.59 -0.72
CA ASN A 379 -1.02 19.09 -2.09
C ASN A 379 -2.20 18.39 -2.76
N LEU A 380 -3.25 18.04 -2.00
CA LEU A 380 -4.49 17.56 -2.60
C LEU A 380 -5.31 18.69 -3.25
N TYR A 381 -4.92 19.96 -3.04
CA TYR A 381 -5.59 21.15 -3.61
C TYR A 381 -7.11 21.19 -3.37
N ILE A 382 -7.54 20.71 -2.22
CA ILE A 382 -8.95 20.63 -1.90
C ILE A 382 -9.38 21.93 -1.25
N LYS A 383 -10.21 22.69 -1.93
CA LYS A 383 -10.82 23.92 -1.40
C LYS A 383 -12.08 23.57 -0.58
N ASN A 384 -12.33 24.31 0.48
CA ASN A 384 -13.57 24.23 1.31
C ASN A 384 -13.73 22.98 2.18
N PHE A 385 -12.62 22.42 2.68
CA PHE A 385 -12.69 21.39 3.71
C PHE A 385 -12.73 21.94 5.10
N LEU A 386 -13.40 21.20 5.99
CA LEU A 386 -13.36 21.42 7.42
C LEU A 386 -12.17 20.63 8.00
N TYR A 387 -11.03 21.26 8.05
CA TYR A 387 -9.87 20.72 8.76
C TYR A 387 -9.11 21.82 9.51
N SER A 388 -8.34 21.43 10.51
CA SER A 388 -7.39 22.28 11.21
C SER A 388 -6.08 21.55 11.45
N PHE A 389 -4.99 22.29 11.41
CA PHE A 389 -3.68 21.82 11.86
C PHE A 389 -3.47 22.24 13.31
N VAL A 390 -2.87 21.34 14.09
CA VAL A 390 -2.51 21.59 15.49
C VAL A 390 -1.06 21.18 15.71
N TYR A 391 -0.27 22.03 16.34
CA TYR A 391 1.18 21.91 16.42
C TYR A 391 1.69 21.48 17.80
N ASN A 392 0.83 21.57 18.81
CA ASN A 392 1.14 21.24 20.19
C ASN A 392 -0.11 20.83 20.97
N LYS A 393 0.08 20.32 22.19
CA LYS A 393 -1.01 19.86 23.06
C LYS A 393 -2.01 20.96 23.46
N TYR A 394 -1.61 22.23 23.46
CA TYR A 394 -2.49 23.35 23.82
C TYR A 394 -3.44 23.67 22.66
N ASP A 395 -2.92 23.74 21.43
CA ASP A 395 -3.71 23.92 20.21
C ASP A 395 -4.67 22.74 20.02
N TYR A 396 -4.18 21.52 20.26
CA TYR A 396 -4.97 20.29 20.21
C TYR A 396 -6.15 20.36 21.18
N ASN A 397 -5.92 20.69 22.46
CA ASN A 397 -6.97 20.85 23.46
C ASN A 397 -7.98 21.94 23.06
N LYS A 398 -7.51 23.10 22.61
CA LYS A 398 -8.36 24.22 22.18
C LYS A 398 -9.24 23.82 20.99
N GLU A 399 -8.69 23.11 20.02
CA GLU A 399 -9.42 22.72 18.82
C GLU A 399 -10.49 21.65 19.13
N ILE A 400 -10.17 20.68 19.97
CA ILE A 400 -11.15 19.69 20.44
C ILE A 400 -12.29 20.36 21.20
N GLN A 401 -12.01 21.32 22.08
CA GLN A 401 -13.05 22.06 22.81
C GLN A 401 -13.97 22.81 21.86
N LYS A 402 -13.48 23.39 20.76
CA LYS A 402 -14.32 24.02 19.74
C LYS A 402 -15.30 23.02 19.11
N VAL A 403 -14.84 21.79 18.82
CA VAL A 403 -15.68 20.72 18.28
C VAL A 403 -16.83 20.37 19.23
N PHE A 404 -16.57 20.31 20.52
CA PHE A 404 -17.64 20.04 21.52
C PHE A 404 -18.66 21.16 21.61
N LYS A 405 -18.26 22.42 21.35
CA LYS A 405 -19.11 23.61 21.46
C LYS A 405 -19.87 23.95 20.18
N LYS A 406 -19.30 23.68 19.00
CA LYS A 406 -19.87 24.08 17.70
C LYS A 406 -20.52 22.91 16.98
N LYS A 407 -21.67 23.16 16.35
CA LYS A 407 -22.22 22.30 15.30
C LYS A 407 -21.66 22.78 13.97
N TYR A 408 -20.72 22.03 13.38
CA TYR A 408 -20.24 22.34 12.04
C TYR A 408 -21.28 21.95 11.00
N LYS A 409 -21.51 22.86 10.03
CA LYS A 409 -22.43 22.57 8.92
C LYS A 409 -21.78 21.55 7.97
N LEU A 410 -22.51 20.49 7.68
CA LEU A 410 -22.07 19.49 6.69
C LEU A 410 -22.01 20.12 5.31
N ILE A 411 -20.92 19.90 4.60
CA ILE A 411 -20.74 20.31 3.21
C ILE A 411 -21.17 19.16 2.30
N ASN A 412 -21.90 19.47 1.24
CA ASN A 412 -22.26 18.44 0.25
C ASN A 412 -21.00 17.99 -0.55
N ASN A 413 -20.59 16.75 -0.38
CA ASN A 413 -19.26 16.28 -0.73
C ASN A 413 -19.16 15.39 -1.97
N SER A 414 -20.18 15.32 -2.83
CA SER A 414 -20.11 14.48 -4.02
C SER A 414 -18.92 14.82 -4.93
N LYS A 415 -18.66 16.13 -5.13
CA LYS A 415 -17.52 16.61 -5.94
C LYS A 415 -16.17 16.20 -5.34
N ILE A 416 -16.06 16.17 -4.03
CA ILE A 416 -14.85 15.85 -3.30
C ILE A 416 -14.55 14.36 -3.35
N LYS A 417 -15.56 13.51 -3.13
CA LYS A 417 -15.43 12.07 -3.27
C LYS A 417 -14.90 11.72 -4.67
N ASN A 418 -15.49 12.27 -5.71
CA ASN A 418 -15.07 12.04 -7.10
C ASN A 418 -13.69 12.62 -7.44
N PHE A 419 -13.17 13.54 -6.64
CA PHE A 419 -11.82 14.09 -6.81
C PHE A 419 -10.76 13.24 -6.12
N LEU A 420 -11.08 12.72 -4.92
CA LEU A 420 -10.16 11.89 -4.10
C LEU A 420 -10.17 10.43 -4.51
N PHE A 421 -11.29 9.93 -4.96
CA PHE A 421 -11.57 8.54 -5.31
C PHE A 421 -12.32 8.48 -6.65
#